data_66b042c51e16d94aa72f17c7a7bccaf3
#
_entry.id   66b042c51e16d94aa72f17c7a7bccaf3
#
_cell.length_a   1.000
_cell.length_b   1.000
_cell.length_c   1.000
_cell.angle_alpha   90.00
_cell.angle_beta   90.00
_cell.angle_gamma   90.00
#
_symmetry.space_group_name_H-M   'P 1'
#
loop_
_entity.id
_entity.type
_entity.pdbx_description
1 polymer ?
#
loop_
_entity_poly.entity_id
_entity_poly.type
_entity_poly.pdbx_seq_one_letter_code
_entity_poly.pdbx_strand_id
1 'polypeptide(L)'
;MRVTFIAIVGSVVALTDIEHKPFMRKNIDPIIFPGRYVSHMHSFYGSDAVTKDLPTTEQLQKGCPSGENPNDLSVYWAPTLYYVNSDNYTEIYPATFKTYYENINHAEIPFPKDFHAVAGNATAKSQSDIDEKITAITWWCDAGPEDRDSRPRAAFPRVTCSAHMQAILRFPDCVDPNKVTSYAYAAANGGRCPAGMKRMPSLRFSIRIGDGYCFHGDFINGWFDDAAQNMLKAKGQSFMRIDGAHGNGKQYSRCKAKDADPENGTSDYHKSLEMMGHM
;
A
#
# COMPACT_ATOMS: atom_id res chain seq x y z
N MET A 1 3.88 -41.64 -36.10
CA MET A 1 3.63 -41.18 -34.74
C MET A 1 3.99 -39.70 -34.71
N ARG A 2 2.99 -38.79 -34.71
CA ARG A 2 3.23 -37.34 -34.63
C ARG A 2 3.23 -36.96 -33.15
N VAL A 3 4.35 -36.49 -32.66
CA VAL A 3 4.47 -35.94 -31.30
C VAL A 3 4.07 -34.48 -31.38
N THR A 4 2.90 -34.14 -30.84
CA THR A 4 2.43 -32.76 -30.71
C THR A 4 3.04 -32.17 -29.43
N PHE A 5 3.99 -31.26 -29.56
CA PHE A 5 4.47 -30.47 -28.42
C PHE A 5 3.40 -29.42 -28.06
N ILE A 6 2.74 -29.62 -26.95
CA ILE A 6 1.92 -28.57 -26.33
C ILE A 6 2.89 -27.64 -25.57
N ALA A 7 3.17 -26.50 -26.15
CA ALA A 7 3.87 -25.43 -25.44
C ALA A 7 2.92 -24.88 -24.36
N ILE A 8 3.18 -25.19 -23.09
CA ILE A 8 2.53 -24.55 -21.97
C ILE A 8 3.14 -23.15 -21.89
N VAL A 9 2.46 -22.15 -22.45
CA VAL A 9 2.79 -20.74 -22.24
C VAL A 9 2.33 -20.40 -20.83
N GLY A 10 3.24 -20.47 -19.88
CA GLY A 10 3.00 -19.93 -18.54
C GLY A 10 2.70 -18.44 -18.66
N SER A 11 1.54 -17.99 -18.19
CA SER A 11 1.20 -16.57 -18.15
C SER A 11 2.18 -15.85 -17.19
N VAL A 12 3.11 -15.07 -17.75
CA VAL A 12 3.96 -14.20 -16.95
C VAL A 12 3.08 -13.12 -16.34
N VAL A 13 3.01 -13.06 -15.02
CA VAL A 13 2.30 -12.00 -14.31
C VAL A 13 3.14 -10.73 -14.42
N ALA A 14 2.64 -9.74 -15.16
CA ALA A 14 3.30 -8.46 -15.25
C ALA A 14 3.16 -7.70 -13.92
N LEU A 15 4.30 -7.34 -13.34
CA LEU A 15 4.37 -6.62 -12.07
C LEU A 15 5.63 -5.74 -12.00
N THR A 16 5.55 -4.70 -11.18
CA THR A 16 6.71 -3.95 -10.67
C THR A 16 6.59 -3.79 -9.17
N ASP A 17 7.71 -3.58 -8.50
CA ASP A 17 7.76 -3.27 -7.07
C ASP A 17 8.61 -2.03 -6.84
N ILE A 18 8.32 -1.32 -5.75
CA ILE A 18 9.08 -0.16 -5.29
C ILE A 18 9.31 -0.33 -3.80
N GLU A 19 10.56 -0.27 -3.38
CA GLU A 19 10.93 -0.22 -1.97
C GLU A 19 10.93 1.22 -1.48
N HIS A 20 10.34 1.45 -0.31
CA HIS A 20 10.22 2.78 0.28
C HIS A 20 10.87 2.82 1.66
N LYS A 21 11.42 3.97 2.01
CA LYS A 21 11.88 4.30 3.36
C LYS A 21 10.81 5.12 4.07
N PRO A 22 10.51 4.86 5.35
CA PRO A 22 9.62 5.73 6.11
C PRO A 22 10.29 7.11 6.25
N PHE A 23 9.50 8.17 6.10
CA PHE A 23 10.02 9.53 6.25
C PHE A 23 9.32 10.32 7.37
N MET A 24 8.13 9.88 7.79
CA MET A 24 7.34 10.55 8.81
C MET A 24 6.50 9.53 9.59
N ARG A 25 6.29 9.81 10.88
CA ARG A 25 5.22 9.23 11.70
C ARG A 25 4.39 10.37 12.25
N LYS A 26 3.09 10.25 12.10
CA LYS A 26 2.18 11.31 12.50
C LYS A 26 0.77 10.80 12.72
N ASN A 27 0.04 11.45 13.61
CA ASN A 27 -1.35 11.17 13.92
C ASN A 27 -2.31 11.88 12.95
N ILE A 28 -2.08 11.70 11.66
CA ILE A 28 -2.94 12.21 10.58
C ILE A 28 -3.47 11.07 9.73
N ASP A 29 -4.62 11.28 9.14
CA ASP A 29 -5.22 10.48 8.08
C ASP A 29 -5.94 11.41 7.12
N PRO A 30 -5.27 11.84 6.04
CA PRO A 30 -5.84 12.80 5.09
C PRO A 30 -7.10 12.31 4.37
N ILE A 31 -7.34 11.00 4.31
CA ILE A 31 -8.53 10.42 3.66
C ILE A 31 -9.71 10.38 4.64
N ILE A 32 -9.49 9.86 5.86
CA ILE A 32 -10.58 9.63 6.83
C ILE A 32 -10.86 10.85 7.69
N PHE A 33 -9.82 11.59 8.08
CA PHE A 33 -9.92 12.77 8.94
C PHE A 33 -9.24 14.00 8.31
N PRO A 34 -9.63 14.40 7.07
CA PRO A 34 -8.99 15.54 6.42
C PRO A 34 -9.05 16.80 7.28
N GLY A 35 -7.96 17.55 7.31
CA GLY A 35 -7.83 18.78 8.07
C GLY A 35 -7.55 18.62 9.57
N ARG A 36 -7.34 17.41 10.09
CA ARG A 36 -7.30 17.12 11.52
C ARG A 36 -6.09 16.29 11.94
N TYR A 37 -5.63 16.45 13.19
CA TYR A 37 -4.57 15.67 13.84
C TYR A 37 -5.16 14.73 14.91
N VAL A 38 -6.11 13.88 14.51
CA VAL A 38 -6.91 13.04 15.44
C VAL A 38 -6.91 11.57 15.07
N SER A 39 -6.07 11.17 14.12
CA SER A 39 -5.92 9.76 13.76
C SER A 39 -5.01 9.03 14.75
N HIS A 40 -5.11 7.71 14.79
CA HIS A 40 -4.04 6.90 15.38
C HIS A 40 -2.73 7.11 14.59
N MET A 41 -1.62 6.64 15.16
CA MET A 41 -0.31 6.87 14.57
C MET A 41 -0.13 6.09 13.27
N HIS A 42 0.26 6.79 12.21
CA HIS A 42 0.62 6.21 10.92
C HIS A 42 2.09 6.43 10.58
N SER A 43 2.68 5.45 9.91
CA SER A 43 3.98 5.56 9.24
C SER A 43 3.78 5.85 7.77
N PHE A 44 4.44 6.92 7.27
CA PHE A 44 4.27 7.45 5.92
C PHE A 44 5.46 7.13 5.02
N TYR A 45 5.14 6.84 3.76
CA TYR A 45 6.07 6.48 2.69
C TYR A 45 5.66 7.19 1.39
N GLY A 46 6.59 7.36 0.45
CA GLY A 46 6.33 8.01 -0.84
C GLY A 46 6.58 9.51 -0.79
N SER A 47 5.67 10.31 -1.33
CA SER A 47 5.82 11.76 -1.41
C SER A 47 5.69 12.44 -0.05
N ASP A 48 6.63 13.33 0.25
CA ASP A 48 6.64 14.12 1.47
C ASP A 48 5.76 15.38 1.42
N ALA A 49 5.07 15.62 0.31
CA ALA A 49 4.11 16.73 0.20
C ALA A 49 2.75 16.44 0.86
N VAL A 50 2.64 15.36 1.65
CA VAL A 50 1.45 15.03 2.41
C VAL A 50 1.40 15.82 3.73
N THR A 51 0.21 16.31 4.06
CA THR A 51 -0.12 16.96 5.34
C THR A 51 -1.42 16.37 5.88
N LYS A 52 -2.05 17.01 6.87
CA LYS A 52 -3.39 16.64 7.38
C LYS A 52 -4.51 16.79 6.34
N ASP A 53 -4.30 17.61 5.31
CA ASP A 53 -5.29 17.87 4.27
C ASP A 53 -5.14 16.86 3.14
N LEU A 54 -6.24 16.46 2.51
CA LEU A 54 -6.22 15.54 1.37
C LEU A 54 -5.54 16.23 0.17
N PRO A 55 -4.34 15.77 -0.26
CA PRO A 55 -3.63 16.40 -1.35
C PRO A 55 -4.17 15.96 -2.71
N THR A 56 -4.05 16.82 -3.71
CA THR A 56 -4.20 16.43 -5.11
C THR A 56 -2.95 15.72 -5.62
N THR A 57 -3.07 14.99 -6.73
CA THR A 57 -1.92 14.39 -7.44
C THR A 57 -0.84 15.44 -7.75
N GLU A 58 -1.24 16.62 -8.22
CA GLU A 58 -0.30 17.71 -8.55
C GLU A 58 0.43 18.27 -7.34
N GLN A 59 -0.22 18.28 -6.17
CA GLN A 59 0.43 18.68 -4.92
C GLN A 59 1.47 17.64 -4.50
N LEU A 60 1.13 16.34 -4.56
CA LEU A 60 2.06 15.26 -4.25
C LEU A 60 3.28 15.26 -5.18
N GLN A 61 3.09 15.56 -6.46
CA GLN A 61 4.16 15.63 -7.47
C GLN A 61 5.17 16.75 -7.24
N LYS A 62 4.92 17.67 -6.31
CA LYS A 62 5.88 18.71 -5.91
C LYS A 62 6.80 18.27 -4.77
N GLY A 63 6.52 17.12 -4.17
CA GLY A 63 7.27 16.57 -3.04
C GLY A 63 8.54 15.83 -3.46
N CYS A 64 9.17 15.24 -2.45
CA CYS A 64 10.32 14.37 -2.58
C CYS A 64 9.89 12.92 -2.31
N PRO A 65 10.11 11.96 -3.24
CA PRO A 65 9.74 10.57 -3.00
C PRO A 65 10.73 9.87 -2.07
N SER A 66 10.23 9.08 -1.13
CA SER A 66 11.04 8.20 -0.29
C SER A 66 11.30 6.82 -0.92
N GLY A 67 10.65 6.52 -2.04
CA GLY A 67 10.76 5.26 -2.77
C GLY A 67 11.87 5.25 -3.83
N GLU A 68 12.25 4.05 -4.26
CA GLU A 68 13.25 3.83 -5.31
C GLU A 68 12.71 4.02 -6.74
N ASN A 69 11.77 4.96 -6.91
CA ASN A 69 11.32 5.41 -8.22
C ASN A 69 10.97 6.90 -8.19
N PRO A 70 11.77 7.77 -8.85
CA PRO A 70 11.55 9.21 -8.84
C PRO A 70 10.29 9.65 -9.59
N ASN A 71 9.63 8.75 -10.31
CA ASN A 71 8.39 9.03 -11.04
C ASN A 71 7.14 8.66 -10.23
N ASP A 72 7.30 8.03 -9.05
CA ASP A 72 6.23 7.70 -8.14
C ASP A 72 6.22 8.64 -6.94
N LEU A 73 5.43 9.67 -7.05
CA LEU A 73 5.15 10.65 -6.00
C LEU A 73 3.84 10.33 -5.24
N SER A 74 3.35 9.11 -5.37
CA SER A 74 2.23 8.66 -4.53
C SER A 74 2.62 8.68 -3.07
N VAL A 75 1.64 8.82 -2.19
CA VAL A 75 1.84 8.66 -0.76
C VAL A 75 1.11 7.42 -0.27
N TYR A 76 1.73 6.73 0.66
CA TYR A 76 1.28 5.50 1.25
C TYR A 76 1.44 5.59 2.75
N TRP A 77 0.46 5.07 3.50
CA TRP A 77 0.62 4.93 4.95
C TRP A 77 -0.10 3.69 5.47
N ALA A 78 0.32 3.28 6.62
CA ALA A 78 -0.28 2.20 7.38
C ALA A 78 -0.10 2.51 8.87
N PRO A 79 -0.91 1.91 9.77
CA PRO A 79 -0.72 2.05 11.20
C PRO A 79 0.71 1.77 11.62
N THR A 80 1.27 2.64 12.43
CA THR A 80 2.57 2.40 13.06
C THR A 80 2.44 1.25 14.04
N LEU A 81 3.37 0.32 13.99
CA LEU A 81 3.35 -0.85 14.85
C LEU A 81 4.13 -0.61 16.12
N TYR A 82 3.59 -1.15 17.21
CA TYR A 82 4.19 -1.09 18.53
C TYR A 82 4.23 -2.48 19.17
N TYR A 83 5.35 -2.80 19.77
CA TYR A 83 5.42 -3.86 20.77
C TYR A 83 4.94 -3.30 22.10
N VAL A 84 3.91 -3.92 22.67
CA VAL A 84 3.28 -3.48 23.92
C VAL A 84 3.70 -4.39 25.05
N ASN A 85 4.38 -3.84 26.05
CA ASN A 85 4.71 -4.55 27.28
C ASN A 85 4.23 -3.71 28.48
N SER A 86 3.13 -4.12 29.09
CA SER A 86 2.37 -3.33 30.07
C SER A 86 2.01 -1.95 29.49
N ASP A 87 2.51 -0.86 30.06
CA ASP A 87 2.26 0.49 29.61
C ASP A 87 3.37 1.05 28.67
N ASN A 88 4.33 0.21 28.31
CA ASN A 88 5.43 0.60 27.42
C ASN A 88 5.10 0.22 25.98
N TYR A 89 5.15 1.19 25.11
CA TYR A 89 4.95 1.06 23.67
C TYR A 89 6.27 1.28 22.94
N THR A 90 6.88 0.19 22.47
CA THR A 90 8.12 0.26 21.69
C THR A 90 7.76 0.15 20.21
N GLU A 91 8.13 1.16 19.44
CA GLU A 91 7.90 1.13 18.00
C GLU A 91 8.66 -0.01 17.33
N ILE A 92 7.97 -0.71 16.43
CA ILE A 92 8.56 -1.73 15.58
C ILE A 92 8.75 -1.13 14.18
N TYR A 93 10.01 -0.96 13.81
CA TYR A 93 10.34 -0.51 12.46
C TYR A 93 10.20 -1.68 11.48
N PRO A 94 9.44 -1.52 10.38
CA PRO A 94 9.44 -2.50 9.31
C PRO A 94 10.84 -2.70 8.76
N ALA A 95 11.25 -3.95 8.59
CA ALA A 95 12.51 -4.28 7.91
C ALA A 95 12.46 -3.81 6.45
N THR A 96 11.29 -3.96 5.80
CA THR A 96 11.02 -3.41 4.47
C THR A 96 9.56 -3.02 4.34
N PHE A 97 9.30 -1.95 3.59
CA PHE A 97 8.00 -1.59 3.07
C PHE A 97 8.09 -1.54 1.54
N LYS A 98 7.30 -2.37 0.86
CA LYS A 98 7.24 -2.40 -0.60
C LYS A 98 5.82 -2.24 -1.10
N THR A 99 5.68 -1.45 -2.15
CA THR A 99 4.47 -1.43 -2.97
C THR A 99 4.70 -2.28 -4.21
N TYR A 100 3.72 -3.11 -4.53
CA TYR A 100 3.69 -3.92 -5.74
C TYR A 100 2.53 -3.46 -6.60
N TYR A 101 2.80 -3.25 -7.87
CA TYR A 101 1.80 -3.02 -8.89
C TYR A 101 1.70 -4.28 -9.72
N GLU A 102 0.63 -5.04 -9.47
CA GLU A 102 0.40 -6.38 -10.03
C GLU A 102 -0.70 -6.33 -11.10
N ASN A 103 -0.88 -7.44 -11.83
CA ASN A 103 -1.96 -7.60 -12.83
C ASN A 103 -1.97 -6.53 -13.93
N ILE A 104 -0.82 -5.95 -14.24
CA ILE A 104 -0.68 -4.89 -15.25
C ILE A 104 -1.19 -5.35 -16.62
N ASN A 105 -1.08 -6.66 -16.93
CA ASN A 105 -1.62 -7.22 -18.16
C ASN A 105 -3.13 -7.01 -18.34
N HIS A 106 -3.87 -6.89 -17.23
CA HIS A 106 -5.31 -6.72 -17.21
C HIS A 106 -5.74 -5.27 -17.03
N ALA A 107 -4.81 -4.36 -16.74
CA ALA A 107 -5.11 -2.96 -16.57
C ALA A 107 -5.54 -2.31 -17.90
N GLU A 108 -6.63 -1.56 -17.85
CA GLU A 108 -7.18 -0.80 -18.97
C GLU A 108 -6.73 0.66 -18.92
N ILE A 109 -6.57 1.19 -17.71
CA ILE A 109 -6.17 2.57 -17.44
C ILE A 109 -5.12 2.61 -16.33
N PRO A 110 -4.25 3.64 -16.27
CA PRO A 110 -3.43 3.89 -15.08
C PRO A 110 -4.32 4.33 -13.91
N PHE A 111 -3.73 4.51 -12.73
CA PHE A 111 -4.44 5.16 -11.62
C PHE A 111 -4.84 6.57 -12.06
N PRO A 112 -6.14 6.94 -11.94
CA PRO A 112 -6.59 8.29 -12.27
C PRO A 112 -5.94 9.34 -11.36
N LYS A 113 -5.88 10.58 -11.85
CA LYS A 113 -5.52 11.72 -11.00
C LYS A 113 -6.47 11.83 -9.82
N ASP A 114 -5.94 12.20 -8.68
CA ASP A 114 -6.64 12.34 -7.40
C ASP A 114 -7.31 11.06 -6.89
N PHE A 115 -6.99 9.90 -7.48
CA PHE A 115 -7.44 8.62 -6.95
C PHE A 115 -6.81 8.37 -5.59
N HIS A 116 -7.67 8.03 -4.64
CA HIS A 116 -7.27 7.63 -3.30
C HIS A 116 -8.16 6.50 -2.81
N ALA A 117 -7.61 5.62 -1.99
CA ALA A 117 -8.34 4.47 -1.46
C ALA A 117 -7.79 4.04 -0.10
N VAL A 118 -8.70 3.53 0.71
CA VAL A 118 -8.40 2.80 1.95
C VAL A 118 -8.63 1.31 1.68
N ALA A 119 -7.72 0.49 2.14
CA ALA A 119 -7.85 -0.97 2.11
C ALA A 119 -7.69 -1.52 3.53
N GLY A 120 -8.42 -2.59 3.85
CA GLY A 120 -8.49 -3.14 5.20
C GLY A 120 -9.63 -2.54 6.02
N ASN A 121 -9.58 -2.74 7.33
CA ASN A 121 -10.61 -2.25 8.26
C ASN A 121 -9.96 -1.78 9.56
N ALA A 122 -9.79 -0.46 9.69
CA ALA A 122 -9.21 0.17 10.89
C ALA A 122 -10.05 -0.03 12.16
N THR A 123 -11.31 -0.41 12.04
CA THR A 123 -12.22 -0.65 13.17
C THR A 123 -12.43 -2.11 13.50
N ALA A 124 -11.77 -3.03 12.79
CA ALA A 124 -11.87 -4.46 13.05
C ALA A 124 -11.42 -4.80 14.46
N LYS A 125 -12.25 -5.56 15.17
CA LYS A 125 -11.99 -6.06 16.54
C LYS A 125 -11.76 -7.56 16.58
N SER A 126 -12.05 -8.24 15.48
CA SER A 126 -11.92 -9.68 15.35
C SER A 126 -11.66 -10.10 13.91
N GLN A 127 -11.25 -11.35 13.72
CA GLN A 127 -11.05 -11.93 12.39
C GLN A 127 -12.31 -11.90 11.53
N SER A 128 -13.50 -12.04 12.13
CA SER A 128 -14.78 -12.01 11.41
C SER A 128 -15.14 -10.64 10.81
N ASP A 129 -14.50 -9.57 11.26
CA ASP A 129 -14.74 -8.21 10.77
C ASP A 129 -13.96 -7.92 9.48
N ILE A 130 -13.15 -8.89 9.04
CA ILE A 130 -12.30 -8.77 7.85
C ILE A 130 -12.84 -9.67 6.75
N ASP A 131 -13.16 -9.10 5.61
CA ASP A 131 -13.47 -9.86 4.41
C ASP A 131 -12.16 -10.24 3.70
N GLU A 132 -11.70 -11.47 3.94
CA GLU A 132 -10.45 -12.00 3.37
C GLU A 132 -10.45 -12.06 1.84
N LYS A 133 -11.63 -12.12 1.21
CA LYS A 133 -11.76 -12.17 -0.25
C LYS A 133 -11.58 -10.81 -0.89
N ILE A 134 -11.99 -9.76 -0.16
CA ILE A 134 -11.99 -8.38 -0.67
C ILE A 134 -10.69 -7.69 -0.29
N THR A 135 -10.40 -7.57 1.01
CA THR A 135 -9.22 -6.82 1.49
C THR A 135 -7.93 -7.61 1.36
N ALA A 136 -8.04 -8.94 1.28
CA ALA A 136 -6.92 -9.86 1.15
C ALA A 136 -5.77 -9.55 2.13
N ILE A 137 -6.08 -9.11 3.36
CA ILE A 137 -5.09 -9.01 4.43
C ILE A 137 -4.57 -10.41 4.70
N THR A 138 -3.27 -10.58 4.54
CA THR A 138 -2.63 -11.87 4.72
C THR A 138 -1.39 -11.69 5.57
N TRP A 139 -1.30 -12.47 6.65
CA TRP A 139 -0.13 -12.54 7.50
C TRP A 139 0.52 -13.91 7.34
N TRP A 140 1.82 -13.96 7.21
CA TRP A 140 2.58 -15.20 7.15
C TRP A 140 4.00 -15.05 7.65
N CYS A 141 4.64 -16.16 7.97
CA CYS A 141 6.06 -16.23 8.15
C CYS A 141 6.77 -16.45 6.80
N ASP A 142 7.92 -15.80 6.60
CA ASP A 142 8.60 -15.70 5.30
C ASP A 142 9.44 -16.94 4.95
N ALA A 143 9.66 -17.86 5.88
CA ALA A 143 10.51 -19.03 5.68
C ALA A 143 10.09 -20.23 6.55
N GLY A 144 10.38 -21.43 6.05
CA GLY A 144 10.22 -22.70 6.74
C GLY A 144 8.88 -23.40 6.49
N PRO A 145 8.87 -24.73 6.40
CA PRO A 145 7.64 -25.50 6.29
C PRO A 145 6.80 -25.44 7.58
N GLU A 146 7.43 -25.24 8.75
CA GLU A 146 6.81 -25.05 10.04
C GLU A 146 6.04 -23.73 10.14
N ASP A 147 6.39 -22.75 9.34
CA ASP A 147 5.74 -21.44 9.22
C ASP A 147 4.47 -21.49 8.35
N ARG A 148 4.21 -22.62 7.70
CA ARG A 148 3.01 -22.87 6.90
C ARG A 148 1.87 -23.30 7.82
N ASP A 149 1.13 -22.33 8.29
CA ASP A 149 -0.04 -22.57 9.12
C ASP A 149 -1.31 -22.73 8.27
N SER A 150 -2.20 -23.62 8.66
CA SER A 150 -3.50 -23.88 8.02
C SER A 150 -4.59 -22.87 8.40
N ARG A 151 -4.23 -21.80 9.12
CA ARG A 151 -5.15 -20.76 9.57
C ARG A 151 -5.74 -19.93 8.43
N PRO A 152 -6.86 -19.25 8.67
CA PRO A 152 -7.27 -18.14 7.82
C PRO A 152 -6.10 -17.16 7.64
N ARG A 153 -5.78 -16.80 6.41
CA ARG A 153 -4.59 -16.02 6.06
C ARG A 153 -4.55 -14.62 6.66
N ALA A 154 -5.70 -14.08 7.02
CA ALA A 154 -5.77 -12.79 7.70
C ALA A 154 -5.41 -12.86 9.18
N ALA A 155 -5.41 -14.06 9.79
CA ALA A 155 -5.06 -14.22 11.20
C ALA A 155 -3.56 -14.09 11.45
N PHE A 156 -3.25 -13.58 12.62
CA PHE A 156 -1.89 -13.42 13.11
C PHE A 156 -1.19 -14.78 13.29
N PRO A 157 0.11 -14.94 12.98
CA PRO A 157 0.86 -16.17 13.26
C PRO A 157 0.82 -16.54 14.74
N ARG A 158 0.54 -17.82 15.04
CA ARG A 158 0.53 -18.35 16.41
C ARG A 158 1.89 -18.80 16.88
N VAL A 159 2.86 -18.80 15.99
CA VAL A 159 4.24 -19.23 16.23
C VAL A 159 5.18 -18.07 15.97
N THR A 160 6.31 -18.05 16.65
CA THR A 160 7.40 -17.11 16.30
C THR A 160 7.93 -17.49 14.94
N CYS A 161 7.97 -16.54 14.03
CA CYS A 161 8.53 -16.77 12.71
C CYS A 161 10.05 -17.03 12.80
N SER A 162 10.53 -18.03 12.07
CA SER A 162 11.97 -18.34 11.98
C SER A 162 12.76 -17.27 11.21
N ALA A 163 12.06 -16.49 10.39
CA ALA A 163 12.62 -15.36 9.64
C ALA A 163 11.75 -14.11 9.86
N HIS A 164 11.32 -13.45 8.79
CA HIS A 164 10.47 -12.27 8.89
C HIS A 164 9.00 -12.67 8.88
N MET A 165 8.20 -11.98 9.67
CA MET A 165 6.76 -11.97 9.48
C MET A 165 6.41 -10.91 8.43
N GLN A 166 5.50 -11.27 7.53
CA GLN A 166 5.06 -10.41 6.44
C GLN A 166 3.56 -10.17 6.50
N ALA A 167 3.17 -8.91 6.37
CA ALA A 167 1.80 -8.52 6.09
C ALA A 167 1.64 -8.15 4.62
N ILE A 168 0.58 -8.62 4.00
CA ILE A 168 0.16 -8.22 2.66
C ILE A 168 -1.23 -7.62 2.74
N LEU A 169 -1.42 -6.51 2.04
CA LEU A 169 -2.70 -5.82 1.91
C LEU A 169 -2.91 -5.44 0.45
N ARG A 170 -4.07 -5.78 -0.12
CA ARG A 170 -4.46 -5.43 -1.49
C ARG A 170 -5.47 -4.31 -1.51
N PHE A 171 -5.27 -3.39 -2.44
CA PHE A 171 -6.15 -2.27 -2.71
C PHE A 171 -7.16 -2.59 -3.81
N PRO A 172 -8.27 -1.80 -3.91
CA PRO A 172 -9.19 -1.88 -5.03
C PRO A 172 -8.47 -1.71 -6.36
N ASP A 173 -8.92 -2.44 -7.37
CA ASP A 173 -8.31 -2.47 -8.70
C ASP A 173 -9.30 -2.12 -9.83
N CYS A 174 -10.50 -1.67 -9.47
CA CYS A 174 -11.52 -1.14 -10.37
C CYS A 174 -11.94 0.26 -9.90
N VAL A 175 -12.11 1.19 -10.82
CA VAL A 175 -12.53 2.57 -10.53
C VAL A 175 -13.50 3.09 -11.58
N ASP A 176 -14.47 3.92 -11.17
CA ASP A 176 -15.24 4.76 -12.08
C ASP A 176 -14.36 5.95 -12.50
N PRO A 177 -13.96 6.07 -13.78
CA PRO A 177 -13.09 7.17 -14.22
C PRO A 177 -13.67 8.57 -14.04
N ASN A 178 -15.00 8.67 -13.93
CA ASN A 178 -15.72 9.93 -13.72
C ASN A 178 -15.94 10.26 -12.24
N LYS A 179 -15.71 9.28 -11.34
CA LYS A 179 -15.87 9.43 -9.90
C LYS A 179 -14.81 8.58 -9.17
N VAL A 180 -13.59 9.13 -9.06
CA VAL A 180 -12.41 8.41 -8.53
C VAL A 180 -12.57 7.90 -7.09
N THR A 181 -13.55 8.38 -6.33
CA THR A 181 -13.95 7.84 -5.02
C THR A 181 -14.86 6.62 -5.08
N SER A 182 -15.32 6.26 -6.30
CA SER A 182 -16.12 5.04 -6.56
C SER A 182 -15.20 3.96 -7.08
N TYR A 183 -14.84 3.02 -6.22
CA TYR A 183 -13.92 1.94 -6.54
C TYR A 183 -14.42 0.59 -6.03
N ALA A 184 -13.90 -0.50 -6.57
CA ALA A 184 -14.27 -1.86 -6.23
C ALA A 184 -13.09 -2.83 -6.41
N TYR A 185 -13.24 -4.01 -5.84
CA TYR A 185 -12.35 -5.13 -6.07
C TYR A 185 -12.93 -6.05 -7.15
N ALA A 186 -12.18 -6.30 -8.20
CA ALA A 186 -12.61 -7.26 -9.20
C ALA A 186 -12.80 -8.67 -8.62
N ALA A 187 -11.99 -9.04 -7.61
CA ALA A 187 -12.12 -10.31 -6.91
C ALA A 187 -13.52 -10.51 -6.29
N ALA A 188 -14.15 -9.45 -5.80
CA ALA A 188 -15.52 -9.48 -5.26
C ALA A 188 -16.58 -9.66 -6.36
N ASN A 189 -16.24 -9.41 -7.63
CA ASN A 189 -17.14 -9.47 -8.77
C ASN A 189 -16.69 -10.51 -9.82
N GLY A 190 -16.32 -11.69 -9.37
CA GLY A 190 -15.91 -12.81 -10.25
C GLY A 190 -14.69 -12.53 -11.12
N GLY A 191 -13.76 -11.70 -10.66
CA GLY A 191 -12.53 -11.35 -11.36
C GLY A 191 -12.69 -10.24 -12.41
N ARG A 192 -13.82 -9.56 -12.47
CA ARG A 192 -14.14 -8.50 -13.42
C ARG A 192 -14.50 -7.21 -12.69
N CYS A 193 -14.25 -6.08 -13.32
CA CYS A 193 -14.77 -4.82 -12.80
C CYS A 193 -16.29 -4.74 -12.97
N PRO A 194 -17.02 -4.12 -12.02
CA PRO A 194 -18.43 -3.78 -12.19
C PRO A 194 -18.69 -2.95 -13.46
N ALA A 195 -19.92 -2.98 -13.95
CA ALA A 195 -20.32 -2.20 -15.13
C ALA A 195 -20.04 -0.71 -14.93
N GLY A 196 -19.42 -0.07 -15.93
CA GLY A 196 -19.04 1.35 -15.89
C GLY A 196 -17.65 1.62 -15.27
N MET A 197 -17.07 0.66 -14.56
CA MET A 197 -15.73 0.80 -14.01
C MET A 197 -14.64 0.29 -14.97
N LYS A 198 -13.43 0.81 -14.79
CA LYS A 198 -12.23 0.43 -15.53
C LYS A 198 -11.22 -0.25 -14.61
N ARG A 199 -10.47 -1.20 -15.17
CA ARG A 199 -9.41 -1.90 -14.45
C ARG A 199 -8.14 -1.06 -14.37
N MET A 200 -7.62 -0.90 -13.16
CA MET A 200 -6.29 -0.33 -12.87
C MET A 200 -5.30 -1.46 -12.57
N PRO A 201 -3.98 -1.18 -12.53
CA PRO A 201 -3.03 -2.07 -11.87
C PRO A 201 -3.47 -2.38 -10.43
N SER A 202 -3.28 -3.60 -9.99
CA SER A 202 -3.62 -3.98 -8.59
C SER A 202 -2.49 -3.56 -7.67
N LEU A 203 -2.71 -2.57 -6.82
CA LEU A 203 -1.75 -2.16 -5.80
C LEU A 203 -1.78 -3.13 -4.62
N ARG A 204 -0.61 -3.51 -4.14
CA ARG A 204 -0.42 -4.32 -2.94
C ARG A 204 0.71 -3.77 -2.08
N PHE A 205 0.46 -3.63 -0.79
CA PHE A 205 1.53 -3.44 0.20
C PHE A 205 2.13 -4.78 0.61
N SER A 206 3.41 -4.77 0.88
CA SER A 206 4.15 -5.85 1.51
C SER A 206 5.01 -5.24 2.63
N ILE A 207 4.66 -5.56 3.87
CA ILE A 207 5.31 -5.03 5.07
C ILE A 207 5.79 -6.22 5.89
N ARG A 208 7.03 -6.20 6.31
CA ARG A 208 7.61 -7.26 7.15
C ARG A 208 7.69 -6.79 8.59
N ILE A 209 6.84 -7.36 9.45
CA ILE A 209 6.69 -6.97 10.87
C ILE A 209 5.86 -7.93 11.74
N GLY A 210 5.51 -7.48 12.97
CA GLY A 210 4.65 -8.12 13.98
C GLY A 210 3.20 -7.59 14.10
N ASP A 211 2.45 -8.09 15.01
CA ASP A 211 0.99 -8.11 15.41
C ASP A 211 -0.05 -7.08 14.89
N GLY A 212 -1.27 -7.54 14.46
CA GLY A 212 -2.50 -6.76 14.47
C GLY A 212 -3.66 -7.18 13.57
N TYR A 213 -4.90 -7.16 14.09
CA TYR A 213 -6.15 -7.37 13.34
C TYR A 213 -6.65 -6.10 12.64
N CYS A 214 -6.43 -4.93 13.23
CA CYS A 214 -6.88 -3.63 12.72
C CYS A 214 -5.96 -3.06 11.64
N PHE A 215 -5.24 -3.92 10.92
CA PHE A 215 -4.35 -3.49 9.87
C PHE A 215 -5.14 -2.94 8.68
N HIS A 216 -4.78 -1.75 8.26
CA HIS A 216 -5.28 -1.13 7.05
C HIS A 216 -4.11 -0.45 6.32
N GLY A 217 -4.36 0.04 5.14
CA GLY A 217 -3.39 0.84 4.43
C GLY A 217 -4.10 1.82 3.53
N ASP A 218 -3.46 2.92 3.27
CA ASP A 218 -3.99 4.07 2.59
C ASP A 218 -3.07 4.49 1.46
N PHE A 219 -3.66 4.95 0.39
CA PHE A 219 -2.97 5.28 -0.84
C PHE A 219 -3.61 6.48 -1.51
N ILE A 220 -2.77 7.43 -1.89
CA ILE A 220 -3.14 8.54 -2.79
C ILE A 220 -2.19 8.51 -3.99
N ASN A 221 -2.75 8.48 -5.19
CA ASN A 221 -1.98 8.44 -6.42
C ASN A 221 -1.18 9.72 -6.66
N GLY A 222 0.09 9.58 -6.94
CA GLY A 222 1.02 10.66 -7.30
C GLY A 222 1.93 10.33 -8.49
N TRP A 223 1.67 9.23 -9.21
CA TRP A 223 2.45 8.89 -10.39
C TRP A 223 2.44 10.01 -11.43
N PHE A 224 3.58 10.30 -12.03
CA PHE A 224 3.63 11.12 -13.25
C PHE A 224 2.99 10.37 -14.41
N ASP A 225 2.23 11.08 -15.22
CA ASP A 225 1.39 10.51 -16.29
C ASP A 225 2.18 9.66 -17.28
N ASP A 226 3.38 10.09 -17.67
CA ASP A 226 4.25 9.39 -18.60
C ASP A 226 4.73 8.04 -18.03
N ALA A 227 5.14 8.01 -16.77
CA ALA A 227 5.58 6.80 -16.10
C ALA A 227 4.40 5.84 -15.83
N ALA A 228 3.23 6.37 -15.46
CA ALA A 228 2.00 5.59 -15.32
C ALA A 228 1.59 4.93 -16.65
N GLN A 229 1.71 5.64 -17.77
CA GLN A 229 1.50 5.07 -19.10
C GLN A 229 2.57 4.05 -19.48
N ASN A 230 3.84 4.27 -19.12
CA ASN A 230 4.92 3.31 -19.36
C ASN A 230 4.69 2.02 -18.58
N MET A 231 4.16 2.09 -17.36
CA MET A 231 3.73 0.91 -16.59
C MET A 231 2.73 0.07 -17.38
N LEU A 232 1.69 0.68 -17.96
CA LEU A 232 0.69 -0.06 -18.75
C LEU A 232 1.26 -0.71 -20.01
N LYS A 233 2.29 -0.12 -20.62
CA LYS A 233 2.94 -0.67 -21.83
C LYS A 233 3.82 -1.88 -21.53
N ALA A 234 4.27 -2.06 -20.31
CA ALA A 234 5.22 -3.10 -19.92
C ALA A 234 4.55 -4.46 -19.65
N LYS A 235 3.49 -4.80 -20.39
CA LYS A 235 2.75 -6.06 -20.29
C LYS A 235 3.65 -7.27 -20.56
N GLY A 236 3.46 -8.33 -19.79
CA GLY A 236 4.20 -9.59 -19.95
C GLY A 236 5.57 -9.63 -19.29
N GLN A 237 5.95 -8.63 -18.51
CA GLN A 237 7.22 -8.56 -17.80
C GLN A 237 7.03 -8.62 -16.28
N SER A 238 7.90 -9.36 -15.59
CA SER A 238 7.96 -9.39 -14.12
C SER A 238 9.10 -8.49 -13.61
N PHE A 239 8.87 -7.82 -12.48
CA PHE A 239 9.83 -6.93 -11.82
C PHE A 239 10.42 -5.87 -12.75
N MET A 240 9.58 -5.32 -13.59
CA MET A 240 10.02 -4.31 -14.55
C MET A 240 10.36 -2.97 -13.89
N ARG A 241 11.27 -2.28 -14.51
CA ARG A 241 11.63 -0.91 -14.17
C ARG A 241 10.68 0.05 -14.88
N ILE A 242 10.03 0.91 -14.12
CA ILE A 242 9.15 1.94 -14.69
C ILE A 242 9.92 3.26 -14.76
N ASP A 243 10.43 3.56 -15.94
CA ASP A 243 11.11 4.81 -16.24
C ASP A 243 10.10 5.90 -16.61
N GLY A 244 10.49 7.17 -16.44
CA GLY A 244 9.71 8.35 -16.81
C GLY A 244 10.60 9.58 -16.95
N ALA A 245 9.99 10.74 -17.19
CA ALA A 245 10.69 12.00 -17.40
C ALA A 245 11.52 12.47 -16.19
N HIS A 246 11.17 12.02 -14.98
CA HIS A 246 11.84 12.39 -13.74
C HIS A 246 12.98 11.44 -13.36
N GLY A 247 13.22 10.40 -14.15
CA GLY A 247 14.34 9.48 -13.97
C GLY A 247 14.01 8.03 -14.24
N ASN A 248 15.00 7.18 -13.98
CA ASN A 248 14.87 5.74 -14.12
C ASN A 248 14.21 5.16 -12.86
N GLY A 249 13.36 4.16 -13.03
CA GLY A 249 12.88 3.31 -11.96
C GLY A 249 14.02 2.52 -11.30
N LYS A 250 13.77 1.99 -10.10
CA LYS A 250 14.78 1.32 -9.26
C LYS A 250 15.97 2.22 -8.88
N GLN A 251 15.68 3.51 -8.70
CA GLN A 251 16.66 4.52 -8.33
C GLN A 251 16.05 5.50 -7.33
N TYR A 252 16.70 5.69 -6.18
CA TYR A 252 16.30 6.71 -5.23
C TYR A 252 16.55 8.11 -5.77
N SER A 253 15.64 9.03 -5.47
CA SER A 253 15.84 10.45 -5.73
C SER A 253 17.01 11.00 -4.91
N ARG A 254 17.61 12.11 -5.37
CA ARG A 254 18.67 12.81 -4.62
C ARG A 254 18.13 13.62 -3.45
N CYS A 255 16.87 14.04 -3.51
CA CYS A 255 16.23 14.72 -2.40
C CYS A 255 15.95 13.73 -1.25
N LYS A 256 15.69 14.26 -0.07
CA LYS A 256 15.35 13.47 1.12
C LYS A 256 13.97 13.87 1.60
N ALA A 257 13.05 12.94 1.54
CA ALA A 257 11.69 13.13 2.05
C ALA A 257 11.72 13.43 3.57
N LYS A 258 10.90 14.36 4.00
CA LYS A 258 10.78 14.82 5.39
C LYS A 258 9.35 15.25 5.69
N ASP A 259 9.01 15.38 6.97
CA ASP A 259 7.71 15.91 7.38
C ASP A 259 7.51 17.34 6.83
N ALA A 260 6.44 17.55 6.07
CA ALA A 260 6.09 18.86 5.49
C ALA A 260 5.47 19.83 6.51
N ASP A 261 5.08 19.31 7.68
CA ASP A 261 4.40 20.10 8.73
C ASP A 261 4.90 19.68 10.13
N PRO A 262 6.22 19.87 10.42
CA PRO A 262 6.85 19.32 11.62
C PRO A 262 6.37 19.96 12.92
N GLU A 263 5.80 21.16 12.86
CA GLU A 263 5.36 21.92 14.04
C GLU A 263 3.98 21.48 14.56
N ASN A 264 3.22 20.72 13.76
CA ASN A 264 1.86 20.36 14.10
C ASN A 264 1.66 18.83 14.15
N GLY A 265 0.64 18.39 14.90
CA GLY A 265 0.42 16.97 15.16
C GLY A 265 1.44 16.40 16.15
N THR A 266 1.59 15.09 16.15
CA THR A 266 2.56 14.42 17.02
C THR A 266 3.07 13.11 16.40
N SER A 267 4.30 12.75 16.75
CA SER A 267 4.88 11.43 16.53
C SER A 267 4.94 10.60 17.83
N ASP A 268 4.47 11.15 18.94
CA ASP A 268 4.37 10.47 20.22
C ASP A 268 3.06 9.69 20.33
N TYR A 269 3.16 8.39 20.63
CA TYR A 269 2.00 7.50 20.69
C TYR A 269 1.01 7.90 21.80
N HIS A 270 1.48 8.17 23.01
CA HIS A 270 0.60 8.55 24.13
C HIS A 270 -0.13 9.86 23.87
N LYS A 271 0.59 10.85 23.37
CA LYS A 271 0.00 12.12 22.99
C LYS A 271 -1.03 11.95 21.85
N SER A 272 -0.80 11.03 20.92
CA SER A 272 -1.80 10.73 19.87
C SER A 272 -3.09 10.18 20.44
N LEU A 273 -3.03 9.30 21.45
CA LEU A 273 -4.21 8.76 22.14
C LEU A 273 -4.99 9.86 22.88
N GLU A 274 -4.29 10.77 23.54
CA GLU A 274 -4.92 11.93 24.20
C GLU A 274 -5.67 12.80 23.19
N MET A 275 -5.06 13.08 22.03
CA MET A 275 -5.68 13.84 20.96
C MET A 275 -6.90 13.15 20.33
N MET A 276 -6.92 11.81 20.31
CA MET A 276 -8.09 11.02 19.87
C MET A 276 -9.21 11.04 20.92
N GLY A 277 -8.88 11.03 22.21
CA GLY A 277 -9.84 11.02 23.33
C GLY A 277 -10.61 12.32 23.53
N HIS A 278 -10.23 13.38 22.86
CA HIS A 278 -10.90 14.68 22.89
C HIS A 278 -11.93 14.87 21.75
N MET A 279 -12.38 13.78 21.09
CA MET A 279 -13.44 13.79 20.08
C MET A 279 -14.81 13.47 20.66
#